data_257730c067e64f92fd890f84260c757b
#
_entry.id   257730c067e64f92fd890f84260c757b
#
_cell.length_a   1.000
_cell.length_b   1.000
_cell.length_c   1.000
_cell.angle_alpha   90.00
_cell.angle_beta   90.00
_cell.angle_gamma   90.00
#
_symmetry.space_group_name_H-M   'P 1'
#
loop_
_entity.id
_entity.type
_entity.pdbx_description
1 polymer ?
#
loop_
_entity_poly.entity_id
_entity_poly.type
_entity_poly.pdbx_seq_one_letter_code
_entity_poly.pdbx_strand_id
1 'polypeptide(L)'
;MAKDHVTALLDAYLAMDADGIGARVAAEAAARHADVPGDFKVGLIVADDLKGAGTNRYEYEFTFRFGPDRTLGSLPKRSRWLKDWWLTGVLWSSESASERAVREAILAAAHRVAYMHQHGPARTLREMLAQEGQVMALAGCSGPTLDAEDIAYTREVLIPYLDADDMPTCIECLFGDAAARTLGFTPRRLSPWAGVALALHDARARLGTEKPGKCGQIVDFRL
;
A
#
# COMPACT_ATOMS: atom_id res chain seq x y z
N MET A 1 23.09 15.36 10.90
CA MET A 1 21.95 15.64 11.78
C MET A 1 21.54 14.34 12.43
N ALA A 2 21.51 14.28 13.75
CA ALA A 2 21.06 13.08 14.46
C ALA A 2 19.58 12.81 14.11
N LYS A 3 19.25 11.55 13.88
CA LYS A 3 17.87 11.10 13.57
C LYS A 3 17.27 10.41 14.81
N ASP A 4 17.27 11.12 15.92
CA ASP A 4 16.87 10.59 17.23
C ASP A 4 15.43 10.02 17.21
N HIS A 5 14.54 10.63 16.43
CA HIS A 5 13.17 10.14 16.25
C HIS A 5 13.11 8.76 15.54
N VAL A 6 14.01 8.50 14.57
CA VAL A 6 14.08 7.18 13.90
C VAL A 6 14.61 6.13 14.85
N THR A 7 15.64 6.49 15.63
CA THR A 7 16.21 5.59 16.65
C THR A 7 15.17 5.27 17.72
N ALA A 8 14.45 6.28 18.22
CA ALA A 8 13.40 6.07 19.22
C ALA A 8 12.26 5.18 18.69
N LEU A 9 11.89 5.33 17.41
CA LEU A 9 10.89 4.49 16.78
C LEU A 9 11.38 3.03 16.62
N LEU A 10 12.64 2.84 16.20
CA LEU A 10 13.26 1.51 16.12
C LEU A 10 13.32 0.84 17.50
N ASP A 11 13.73 1.57 18.54
CA ASP A 11 13.75 1.06 19.91
C ASP A 11 12.36 0.63 20.38
N ALA A 12 11.31 1.42 20.03
CA ALA A 12 9.93 1.08 20.35
C ALA A 12 9.48 -0.21 19.64
N TYR A 13 9.83 -0.41 18.38
CA TYR A 13 9.54 -1.65 17.65
C TYR A 13 10.32 -2.84 18.21
N LEU A 14 11.58 -2.68 18.58
CA LEU A 14 12.37 -3.73 19.23
C LEU A 14 11.79 -4.11 20.59
N ALA A 15 11.39 -3.11 21.39
CA ALA A 15 10.80 -3.35 22.72
C ALA A 15 9.47 -4.11 22.67
N MET A 16 8.70 -4.01 21.58
CA MET A 16 7.46 -4.77 21.38
C MET A 16 7.62 -6.11 20.68
N ASP A 17 8.86 -6.55 20.40
CA ASP A 17 9.15 -7.77 19.64
C ASP A 17 8.53 -7.74 18.22
N ALA A 18 8.74 -6.65 17.50
CA ALA A 18 8.19 -6.48 16.15
C ALA A 18 8.58 -7.61 15.19
N ASP A 19 9.77 -8.19 15.34
CA ASP A 19 10.24 -9.34 14.55
C ASP A 19 9.42 -10.59 14.85
N GLY A 20 9.14 -10.87 16.12
CA GLY A 20 8.29 -12.00 16.53
C GLY A 20 6.83 -11.81 16.07
N ILE A 21 6.29 -10.59 16.16
CA ILE A 21 4.98 -10.24 15.59
C ILE A 21 5.01 -10.48 14.08
N GLY A 22 6.04 -9.96 13.41
CA GLY A 22 6.22 -10.10 11.97
C GLY A 22 6.28 -11.54 11.51
N ALA A 23 7.01 -12.38 12.21
CA ALA A 23 7.12 -13.81 11.90
C ALA A 23 5.76 -14.53 12.00
N ARG A 24 4.95 -14.25 13.03
CA ARG A 24 3.60 -14.81 13.17
C ARG A 24 2.67 -14.37 12.04
N VAL A 25 2.70 -13.07 11.70
CA VAL A 25 1.88 -12.52 10.61
C VAL A 25 2.30 -13.05 9.25
N ALA A 26 3.61 -13.21 9.02
CA ALA A 26 4.14 -13.82 7.79
C ALA A 26 3.68 -15.27 7.63
N ALA A 27 3.67 -16.06 8.71
CA ALA A 27 3.16 -17.43 8.69
C ALA A 27 1.65 -17.48 8.40
N GLU A 28 0.85 -16.56 8.98
CA GLU A 28 -0.57 -16.40 8.65
C GLU A 28 -0.79 -16.08 7.17
N ALA A 29 -0.03 -15.14 6.63
CA ALA A 29 -0.10 -14.76 5.23
C ALA A 29 0.29 -15.92 4.30
N ALA A 30 1.35 -16.66 4.62
CA ALA A 30 1.80 -17.82 3.85
C ALA A 30 0.73 -18.93 3.82
N ALA A 31 0.07 -19.20 4.94
CA ALA A 31 -1.01 -20.17 4.99
C ALA A 31 -2.23 -19.74 4.14
N ARG A 32 -2.51 -18.43 4.09
CA ARG A 32 -3.63 -17.87 3.31
C ARG A 32 -3.36 -17.85 1.81
N HIS A 33 -2.10 -17.76 1.40
CA HIS A 33 -1.65 -17.66 0.02
C HIS A 33 -0.75 -18.82 -0.40
N ALA A 34 -1.07 -20.02 0.06
CA ALA A 34 -0.32 -21.23 -0.24
C ALA A 34 -0.31 -21.61 -1.75
N ASP A 35 -1.22 -21.03 -2.52
CA ASP A 35 -1.32 -21.17 -3.98
C ASP A 35 -0.37 -20.23 -4.76
N VAL A 36 0.20 -19.20 -4.10
CA VAL A 36 1.18 -18.31 -4.72
C VAL A 36 2.56 -18.97 -4.71
N PRO A 37 3.14 -19.28 -5.88
CA PRO A 37 4.42 -19.97 -5.93
C PRO A 37 5.57 -19.04 -5.53
N GLY A 38 6.56 -19.60 -4.85
CA GLY A 38 7.83 -18.92 -4.51
C GLY A 38 8.15 -18.95 -3.03
N ASP A 39 9.43 -18.75 -2.73
CA ASP A 39 9.93 -18.59 -1.38
C ASP A 39 10.13 -17.10 -1.09
N PHE A 40 9.32 -16.54 -0.21
CA PHE A 40 9.36 -15.13 0.12
C PHE A 40 10.04 -14.88 1.47
N LYS A 41 10.96 -13.93 1.48
CA LYS A 41 11.49 -13.36 2.70
C LYS A 41 10.69 -12.14 3.08
N VAL A 42 10.36 -12.00 4.36
CA VAL A 42 9.64 -10.84 4.88
C VAL A 42 10.60 -9.97 5.65
N GLY A 43 10.59 -8.67 5.38
CA GLY A 43 11.38 -7.68 6.11
C GLY A 43 10.55 -6.46 6.47
N LEU A 44 10.84 -5.89 7.63
CA LEU A 44 10.31 -4.60 8.06
C LEU A 44 11.39 -3.55 7.88
N ILE A 45 11.02 -2.40 7.33
CA ILE A 45 11.91 -1.25 7.24
C ILE A 45 11.24 -0.03 7.86
N VAL A 46 12.00 0.76 8.60
CA VAL A 46 11.58 2.08 9.04
C VAL A 46 12.07 3.11 8.02
N ALA A 47 11.14 3.84 7.42
CA ALA A 47 11.41 4.92 6.49
C ALA A 47 11.16 6.28 7.15
N ASP A 48 12.11 7.20 6.97
CA ASP A 48 12.01 8.53 7.54
C ASP A 48 11.32 9.48 6.55
N ASP A 49 10.08 9.86 6.85
CA ASP A 49 9.24 10.75 6.04
C ASP A 49 9.02 12.14 6.68
N LEU A 50 9.73 12.45 7.76
CA LEU A 50 9.66 13.77 8.37
C LEU A 50 10.41 14.82 7.55
N LYS A 51 10.07 16.08 7.77
CA LYS A 51 10.64 17.22 7.06
C LYS A 51 12.18 17.21 7.11
N GLY A 52 12.80 17.20 5.93
CA GLY A 52 14.28 17.18 5.81
C GLY A 52 14.89 15.78 5.79
N ALA A 53 14.10 14.72 5.79
CA ALA A 53 14.55 13.34 5.70
C ALA A 53 15.17 12.98 4.34
N GLY A 54 14.81 13.70 3.28
CA GLY A 54 15.21 13.38 1.90
C GLY A 54 14.37 12.26 1.26
N THR A 55 13.44 11.68 2.00
CA THR A 55 12.49 10.67 1.48
C THR A 55 11.14 11.33 1.26
N ASN A 56 10.63 11.26 0.05
CA ASN A 56 9.26 11.66 -0.24
C ASN A 56 8.32 10.46 -0.06
N ARG A 57 7.46 10.51 0.96
CA ARG A 57 6.56 9.41 1.29
C ARG A 57 5.68 9.01 0.09
N TYR A 58 5.11 9.97 -0.62
CA TYR A 58 4.15 9.70 -1.70
C TYR A 58 4.80 9.01 -2.90
N GLU A 59 5.98 9.48 -3.31
CA GLU A 59 6.77 8.84 -4.36
C GLU A 59 7.21 7.44 -3.96
N TYR A 60 7.62 7.28 -2.69
CA TYR A 60 8.04 6.00 -2.15
C TYR A 60 6.86 5.01 -2.10
N GLU A 61 5.70 5.44 -1.56
CA GLU A 61 4.48 4.64 -1.53
C GLU A 61 4.02 4.25 -2.95
N PHE A 62 4.04 5.19 -3.89
CA PHE A 62 3.70 4.90 -5.28
C PHE A 62 4.63 3.85 -5.88
N THR A 63 5.92 4.03 -5.72
CA THR A 63 6.93 3.10 -6.24
C THR A 63 6.82 1.72 -5.57
N PHE A 64 6.56 1.67 -4.25
CA PHE A 64 6.40 0.41 -3.53
C PHE A 64 5.14 -0.37 -3.92
N ARG A 65 4.08 0.33 -4.26
CA ARG A 65 2.79 -0.28 -4.60
C ARG A 65 2.68 -0.66 -6.07
N PHE A 66 3.24 0.17 -6.97
CA PHE A 66 2.96 0.09 -8.41
C PHE A 66 4.21 0.11 -9.30
N GLY A 67 5.41 0.24 -8.75
CA GLY A 67 6.64 0.33 -9.54
C GLY A 67 6.90 -0.92 -10.38
N PRO A 68 7.23 -0.76 -11.67
CA PRO A 68 7.38 -1.87 -12.62
C PRO A 68 8.52 -2.84 -12.27
N ASP A 69 9.52 -2.36 -11.53
CA ASP A 69 10.69 -3.18 -11.15
C ASP A 69 10.44 -4.12 -9.95
N ARG A 70 9.23 -4.12 -9.40
CA ARG A 70 8.87 -4.90 -8.20
C ARG A 70 7.93 -6.06 -8.46
N THR A 71 7.47 -6.20 -9.67
CA THR A 71 6.84 -7.43 -10.13
C THR A 71 7.89 -8.52 -10.21
N LEU A 72 7.75 -9.50 -9.35
CA LEU A 72 8.19 -10.89 -9.50
C LEU A 72 9.33 -11.10 -10.54
N GLY A 73 10.54 -10.61 -10.25
CA GLY A 73 11.71 -10.96 -11.06
C GLY A 73 12.45 -9.84 -11.79
N SER A 74 11.96 -8.59 -11.80
CA SER A 74 12.63 -7.47 -12.47
C SER A 74 13.24 -6.44 -11.51
N LEU A 75 13.86 -6.91 -10.42
CA LEU A 75 14.69 -6.02 -9.61
C LEU A 75 15.99 -5.70 -10.35
N PRO A 76 16.49 -4.43 -10.26
CA PRO A 76 17.66 -4.02 -10.99
C PRO A 76 18.82 -5.01 -10.77
N LYS A 77 19.45 -5.46 -11.84
CA LYS A 77 20.58 -6.42 -11.85
C LYS A 77 21.76 -6.03 -10.93
N ARG A 78 21.69 -4.89 -10.27
CA ARG A 78 22.74 -4.30 -9.42
C ARG A 78 22.62 -4.61 -7.92
N SER A 79 21.49 -5.09 -7.42
CA SER A 79 21.39 -5.34 -5.99
C SER A 79 21.51 -6.83 -5.71
N ARG A 80 22.70 -7.21 -5.25
CA ARG A 80 23.04 -8.56 -4.77
C ARG A 80 22.13 -9.03 -3.62
N TRP A 81 21.43 -8.08 -2.99
CA TRP A 81 20.49 -8.24 -1.88
C TRP A 81 19.10 -8.70 -2.32
N LEU A 82 18.78 -8.66 -3.61
CA LEU A 82 17.44 -8.84 -4.15
C LEU A 82 17.32 -10.08 -5.04
N LYS A 83 18.22 -11.04 -4.93
CA LYS A 83 18.06 -12.37 -5.54
C LYS A 83 16.94 -13.18 -4.88
N ASP A 84 16.57 -12.80 -3.68
CA ASP A 84 15.52 -13.44 -2.90
C ASP A 84 14.31 -12.50 -2.89
N TRP A 85 13.15 -13.05 -3.07
CA TRP A 85 11.86 -12.36 -3.11
C TRP A 85 11.53 -11.75 -1.75
N TRP A 86 11.79 -10.47 -1.56
CA TRP A 86 11.51 -9.78 -0.32
C TRP A 86 10.14 -9.11 -0.35
N LEU A 87 9.28 -9.48 0.61
CA LEU A 87 8.08 -8.74 0.96
C LEU A 87 8.45 -7.71 2.01
N THR A 88 8.40 -6.45 1.64
CA THR A 88 8.81 -5.36 2.52
C THR A 88 7.60 -4.67 3.14
N GLY A 89 7.45 -4.77 4.46
CA GLY A 89 6.56 -3.92 5.24
C GLY A 89 7.26 -2.60 5.56
N VAL A 90 6.65 -1.47 5.18
CA VAL A 90 7.19 -0.13 5.45
C VAL A 90 6.52 0.47 6.66
N LEU A 91 7.31 0.94 7.61
CA LEU A 91 6.90 1.61 8.82
C LEU A 91 7.43 3.06 8.77
N TRP A 92 6.53 4.03 8.86
CA TRP A 92 6.89 5.43 8.67
C TRP A 92 7.25 6.13 9.96
N SER A 93 8.30 6.97 9.94
CA SER A 93 8.77 7.68 11.13
C SER A 93 7.78 8.72 11.65
N SER A 94 6.82 9.17 10.86
CA SER A 94 5.71 10.02 11.25
C SER A 94 4.59 9.28 12.00
N GLU A 95 4.65 7.95 12.07
CA GLU A 95 3.62 7.11 12.70
C GLU A 95 4.13 6.52 14.03
N SER A 96 3.21 6.25 14.96
CA SER A 96 3.55 5.64 16.23
C SER A 96 3.75 4.13 16.07
N ALA A 97 4.74 3.57 16.79
CA ALA A 97 4.94 2.13 16.85
C ALA A 97 3.70 1.42 17.41
N SER A 98 3.26 0.36 16.72
CA SER A 98 2.15 -0.47 17.16
C SER A 98 2.20 -1.86 16.50
N GLU A 99 1.67 -2.87 17.20
CA GLU A 99 1.49 -4.22 16.62
C GLU A 99 0.62 -4.17 15.36
N ARG A 100 -0.41 -3.31 15.36
CA ARG A 100 -1.26 -3.09 14.20
C ARG A 100 -0.48 -2.62 12.99
N ALA A 101 0.43 -1.64 13.14
CA ALA A 101 1.24 -1.13 12.03
C ALA A 101 2.11 -2.24 11.43
N VAL A 102 2.75 -3.06 12.26
CA VAL A 102 3.52 -4.24 11.81
C VAL A 102 2.64 -5.20 11.04
N ARG A 103 1.47 -5.54 11.59
CA ARG A 103 0.52 -6.47 10.98
C ARG A 103 -0.01 -5.95 9.64
N GLU A 104 -0.49 -4.72 9.60
CA GLU A 104 -1.01 -4.09 8.38
C GLU A 104 0.06 -4.01 7.28
N ALA A 105 1.29 -3.64 7.63
CA ALA A 105 2.40 -3.53 6.67
C ALA A 105 2.74 -4.88 6.01
N ILE A 106 2.85 -5.96 6.79
CA ILE A 106 3.19 -7.30 6.28
C ILE A 106 2.03 -7.89 5.49
N LEU A 107 0.79 -7.82 6.01
CA LEU A 107 -0.37 -8.37 5.31
C LEU A 107 -0.62 -7.64 3.99
N ALA A 108 -0.50 -6.31 3.97
CA ALA A 108 -0.65 -5.55 2.73
C ALA A 108 0.42 -5.96 1.69
N ALA A 109 1.67 -6.15 2.10
CA ALA A 109 2.72 -6.62 1.20
C ALA A 109 2.42 -8.02 0.63
N ALA A 110 1.98 -8.96 1.47
CA ALA A 110 1.62 -10.31 1.05
C ALA A 110 0.39 -10.35 0.12
N HIS A 111 -0.68 -9.64 0.50
CA HIS A 111 -1.90 -9.56 -0.33
C HIS A 111 -1.64 -8.89 -1.68
N ARG A 112 -0.72 -7.90 -1.74
CA ARG A 112 -0.34 -7.25 -2.99
C ARG A 112 0.34 -8.22 -3.94
N VAL A 113 1.25 -9.06 -3.46
CA VAL A 113 1.87 -10.10 -4.28
C VAL A 113 0.85 -11.11 -4.77
N ALA A 114 -0.06 -11.57 -3.92
CA ALA A 114 -1.12 -12.48 -4.31
C ALA A 114 -2.06 -11.85 -5.36
N TYR A 115 -2.42 -10.57 -5.18
CA TYR A 115 -3.21 -9.83 -6.15
C TYR A 115 -2.51 -9.76 -7.51
N MET A 116 -1.23 -9.35 -7.51
CA MET A 116 -0.46 -9.25 -8.76
C MET A 116 -0.24 -10.61 -9.42
N HIS A 117 -0.13 -11.70 -8.65
CA HIS A 117 -0.04 -13.04 -9.20
C HIS A 117 -1.32 -13.42 -9.96
N GLN A 118 -2.49 -13.01 -9.47
CA GLN A 118 -3.79 -13.33 -10.07
C GLN A 118 -4.17 -12.41 -11.24
N HIS A 119 -3.86 -11.11 -11.13
CA HIS A 119 -4.38 -10.08 -12.04
C HIS A 119 -3.29 -9.39 -12.88
N GLY A 120 -2.02 -9.63 -12.57
CA GLY A 120 -0.91 -8.85 -13.12
C GLY A 120 -0.72 -7.51 -12.39
N PRO A 121 0.33 -6.75 -12.76
CA PRO A 121 0.61 -5.45 -12.17
C PRO A 121 -0.39 -4.40 -12.64
N ALA A 122 -0.88 -3.57 -11.71
CA ALA A 122 -1.73 -2.43 -12.01
C ALA A 122 -0.97 -1.39 -12.85
N ARG A 123 -1.56 -0.93 -13.94
CA ARG A 123 -0.98 0.05 -14.86
C ARG A 123 -1.75 1.35 -14.92
N THR A 124 -3.07 1.28 -14.85
CA THR A 124 -3.96 2.45 -14.86
C THR A 124 -4.41 2.81 -13.45
N LEU A 125 -4.86 4.04 -13.26
CA LEU A 125 -5.42 4.49 -11.98
C LEU A 125 -6.56 3.56 -11.51
N ARG A 126 -7.42 3.12 -12.42
CA ARG A 126 -8.51 2.17 -12.14
C ARG A 126 -7.99 0.87 -11.53
N GLU A 127 -6.96 0.30 -12.15
CA GLU A 127 -6.35 -0.95 -11.68
C GLU A 127 -5.62 -0.74 -10.34
N MET A 128 -4.97 0.42 -10.13
CA MET A 128 -4.31 0.79 -8.89
C MET A 128 -5.32 0.92 -7.72
N LEU A 129 -6.46 1.55 -7.97
CA LEU A 129 -7.54 1.65 -6.98
C LEU A 129 -8.13 0.28 -6.65
N ALA A 130 -8.35 -0.58 -7.66
CA ALA A 130 -8.84 -1.94 -7.45
C ALA A 130 -7.86 -2.78 -6.63
N GLN A 131 -6.57 -2.75 -6.98
CA GLN A 131 -5.51 -3.45 -6.26
C GLN A 131 -5.45 -3.01 -4.80
N GLU A 132 -5.25 -1.71 -4.54
CA GLU A 132 -5.02 -1.23 -3.18
C GLU A 132 -6.26 -1.31 -2.30
N GLY A 133 -7.44 -1.07 -2.87
CA GLY A 133 -8.69 -1.28 -2.14
C GLY A 133 -8.82 -2.70 -1.62
N GLN A 134 -8.62 -3.70 -2.47
CA GLN A 134 -8.70 -5.12 -2.09
C GLN A 134 -7.57 -5.51 -1.13
N VAL A 135 -6.34 -5.12 -1.43
CA VAL A 135 -5.16 -5.41 -0.58
C VAL A 135 -5.37 -4.87 0.83
N MET A 136 -5.74 -3.61 0.97
CA MET A 136 -5.91 -2.98 2.27
C MET A 136 -7.12 -3.52 3.05
N ALA A 137 -8.21 -3.82 2.37
CA ALA A 137 -9.39 -4.42 2.99
C ALA A 137 -9.09 -5.83 3.53
N LEU A 138 -8.38 -6.68 2.77
CA LEU A 138 -7.95 -8.01 3.19
C LEU A 138 -6.89 -7.99 4.30
N ALA A 139 -6.01 -6.99 4.29
CA ALA A 139 -5.03 -6.77 5.35
C ALA A 139 -5.66 -6.23 6.65
N GLY A 140 -6.93 -5.82 6.61
CA GLY A 140 -7.62 -5.22 7.75
C GLY A 140 -7.11 -3.82 8.09
N CYS A 141 -6.55 -3.09 7.11
CA CYS A 141 -6.02 -1.75 7.34
C CYS A 141 -7.10 -0.83 7.92
N SER A 142 -6.73 0.00 8.90
CA SER A 142 -7.67 0.89 9.58
C SER A 142 -8.07 2.12 8.75
N GLY A 143 -7.18 2.62 7.94
CA GLY A 143 -7.37 3.82 7.11
C GLY A 143 -6.49 3.83 5.88
N PRO A 144 -6.51 4.91 5.12
CA PRO A 144 -7.19 6.20 5.35
C PRO A 144 -8.72 6.12 5.21
N THR A 145 -9.42 7.10 5.81
CA THR A 145 -10.88 7.20 5.76
C THR A 145 -11.31 8.61 5.35
N LEU A 146 -12.45 8.71 4.70
CA LEU A 146 -13.14 9.95 4.34
C LEU A 146 -14.58 9.89 4.83
N ASP A 147 -15.22 11.03 5.00
CA ASP A 147 -16.65 11.09 5.22
C ASP A 147 -17.45 10.82 3.93
N ALA A 148 -18.77 10.74 4.03
CA ALA A 148 -19.63 10.40 2.90
C ALA A 148 -19.62 11.45 1.78
N GLU A 149 -19.48 12.73 2.14
CA GLU A 149 -19.42 13.84 1.18
C GLU A 149 -18.10 13.81 0.41
N ASP A 150 -16.98 13.67 1.13
CA ASP A 150 -15.66 13.54 0.53
C ASP A 150 -15.51 12.27 -0.34
N ILE A 151 -16.16 11.15 0.04
CA ILE A 151 -16.23 9.94 -0.79
C ILE A 151 -16.94 10.21 -2.10
N ALA A 152 -18.12 10.85 -2.05
CA ALA A 152 -18.90 11.17 -3.25
C ALA A 152 -18.14 12.14 -4.16
N TYR A 153 -17.59 13.21 -3.59
CA TYR A 153 -16.77 14.18 -4.30
C TYR A 153 -15.53 13.54 -4.95
N THR A 154 -14.78 12.75 -4.18
CA THR A 154 -13.59 12.06 -4.70
C THR A 154 -13.94 11.18 -5.88
N ARG A 155 -15.05 10.44 -5.81
CA ARG A 155 -15.52 9.58 -6.89
C ARG A 155 -15.75 10.37 -8.18
N GLU A 156 -16.45 11.50 -8.10
CA GLU A 156 -16.71 12.36 -9.26
C GLU A 156 -15.41 12.90 -9.87
N VAL A 157 -14.49 13.36 -9.03
CA VAL A 157 -13.20 13.93 -9.49
C VAL A 157 -12.34 12.87 -10.18
N LEU A 158 -12.37 11.61 -9.75
CA LEU A 158 -11.52 10.55 -10.32
C LEU A 158 -12.04 10.01 -11.66
N ILE A 159 -13.33 10.09 -11.97
CA ILE A 159 -13.92 9.51 -13.19
C ILE A 159 -13.11 9.83 -14.47
N PRO A 160 -12.75 11.08 -14.78
CA PRO A 160 -12.04 11.40 -16.01
C PRO A 160 -10.58 10.90 -16.06
N TYR A 161 -10.04 10.42 -14.95
CA TYR A 161 -8.63 10.01 -14.82
C TYR A 161 -8.44 8.50 -14.65
N LEU A 162 -9.51 7.72 -14.66
CA LEU A 162 -9.44 6.28 -14.35
C LEU A 162 -8.52 5.49 -15.28
N ASP A 163 -8.38 5.94 -16.52
CA ASP A 163 -7.53 5.28 -17.51
C ASP A 163 -6.14 5.94 -17.63
N ALA A 164 -5.82 6.89 -16.73
CA ALA A 164 -4.49 7.48 -16.65
C ALA A 164 -3.46 6.44 -16.20
N ASP A 165 -2.28 6.47 -16.82
CA ASP A 165 -1.13 5.61 -16.55
C ASP A 165 0.14 6.40 -16.21
N ASP A 166 0.09 7.73 -16.30
CA ASP A 166 1.19 8.60 -15.94
C ASP A 166 1.29 8.79 -14.42
N MET A 167 2.51 8.73 -13.91
CA MET A 167 2.80 8.81 -12.48
C MET A 167 2.28 10.09 -11.81
N PRO A 168 2.44 11.31 -12.37
CA PRO A 168 1.91 12.53 -11.77
C PRO A 168 0.40 12.46 -11.53
N THR A 169 -0.39 12.16 -12.56
CA THR A 169 -1.86 12.05 -12.46
C THR A 169 -2.28 10.97 -11.47
N CYS A 170 -1.63 9.80 -11.49
CA CYS A 170 -1.94 8.72 -10.55
C CYS A 170 -1.63 9.12 -9.09
N ILE A 171 -0.50 9.78 -8.82
CA ILE A 171 -0.14 10.26 -7.48
C ILE A 171 -1.15 11.31 -6.99
N GLU A 172 -1.50 12.28 -7.82
CA GLU A 172 -2.49 13.31 -7.50
C GLU A 172 -3.83 12.69 -7.09
N CYS A 173 -4.28 11.72 -7.87
CA CYS A 173 -5.56 11.03 -7.65
C CYS A 173 -5.54 10.10 -6.44
N LEU A 174 -4.47 9.33 -6.24
CA LEU A 174 -4.36 8.38 -5.15
C LEU A 174 -4.16 9.06 -3.80
N PHE A 175 -3.23 10.04 -3.74
CA PHE A 175 -2.75 10.61 -2.48
C PHE A 175 -3.22 12.04 -2.20
N GLY A 176 -3.91 12.67 -3.17
CA GLY A 176 -4.55 13.96 -3.00
C GLY A 176 -3.61 15.16 -3.07
N ASP A 177 -4.15 16.32 -2.75
CA ASP A 177 -3.51 17.61 -2.95
C ASP A 177 -2.21 17.82 -2.17
N ALA A 178 -2.08 17.21 -1.00
CA ALA A 178 -0.85 17.29 -0.22
C ALA A 178 0.32 16.65 -0.96
N ALA A 179 0.09 15.49 -1.59
CA ALA A 179 1.08 14.81 -2.43
C ALA A 179 1.42 15.64 -3.68
N ALA A 180 0.38 16.12 -4.38
CA ALA A 180 0.54 16.95 -5.56
C ALA A 180 1.43 18.16 -5.29
N ARG A 181 1.11 18.95 -4.24
CA ARG A 181 1.91 20.14 -3.87
C ARG A 181 3.35 19.80 -3.51
N THR A 182 3.56 18.71 -2.77
CA THR A 182 4.90 18.30 -2.34
C THR A 182 5.79 17.91 -3.51
N LEU A 183 5.22 17.34 -4.56
CA LEU A 183 5.93 16.89 -5.76
C LEU A 183 5.91 17.91 -6.92
N GLY A 184 5.26 19.06 -6.74
CA GLY A 184 5.14 20.08 -7.79
C GLY A 184 4.14 19.70 -8.89
N PHE A 185 3.19 18.81 -8.60
CA PHE A 185 2.11 18.42 -9.50
C PHE A 185 0.87 19.30 -9.32
N THR A 186 -0.16 19.07 -10.12
CA THR A 186 -1.37 19.90 -10.14
C THR A 186 -2.39 19.43 -9.10
N PRO A 187 -2.73 20.21 -8.06
CA PRO A 187 -3.78 19.87 -7.11
C PRO A 187 -5.16 19.76 -7.78
N ARG A 188 -5.98 18.79 -7.32
CA ARG A 188 -7.33 18.50 -7.86
C ARG A 188 -8.43 18.72 -6.84
N ARG A 189 -8.14 19.43 -5.73
CA ARG A 189 -9.02 19.66 -4.58
C ARG A 189 -9.39 18.38 -3.82
N LEU A 190 -8.51 17.42 -3.85
CA LEU A 190 -8.70 16.14 -3.15
C LEU A 190 -8.11 16.19 -1.74
N SER A 191 -8.84 15.63 -0.79
CA SER A 191 -8.38 15.39 0.57
C SER A 191 -7.15 14.48 0.59
N PRO A 192 -6.31 14.54 1.64
CA PRO A 192 -5.15 13.65 1.75
C PRO A 192 -5.56 12.17 1.62
N TRP A 193 -4.86 11.43 0.78
CA TRP A 193 -5.11 10.00 0.51
C TRP A 193 -6.48 9.66 -0.07
N ALA A 194 -7.15 10.62 -0.71
CA ALA A 194 -8.55 10.50 -1.12
C ALA A 194 -8.83 9.28 -1.99
N GLY A 195 -8.03 9.03 -3.04
CA GLY A 195 -8.24 7.86 -3.90
C GLY A 195 -8.04 6.54 -3.16
N VAL A 196 -7.02 6.45 -2.30
CA VAL A 196 -6.77 5.25 -1.49
C VAL A 196 -7.89 5.01 -0.49
N ALA A 197 -8.41 6.08 0.14
CA ALA A 197 -9.54 6.00 1.06
C ALA A 197 -10.83 5.55 0.36
N LEU A 198 -11.13 6.10 -0.83
CA LEU A 198 -12.24 5.67 -1.67
C LEU A 198 -12.12 4.18 -2.05
N ALA A 199 -10.93 3.76 -2.49
CA ALA A 199 -10.68 2.37 -2.87
C ALA A 199 -10.91 1.40 -1.69
N LEU A 200 -10.41 1.75 -0.50
CA LEU A 200 -10.62 0.95 0.72
C LEU A 200 -12.10 0.92 1.13
N HIS A 201 -12.79 2.05 1.09
CA HIS A 201 -14.23 2.14 1.37
C HIS A 201 -15.03 1.20 0.46
N ASP A 202 -14.80 1.26 -0.84
CA ASP A 202 -15.52 0.46 -1.82
C ASP A 202 -15.21 -1.04 -1.71
N ALA A 203 -13.96 -1.39 -1.42
CA ALA A 203 -13.56 -2.78 -1.21
C ALA A 203 -14.20 -3.38 0.06
N ARG A 204 -14.29 -2.62 1.15
CA ARG A 204 -14.97 -3.04 2.39
C ARG A 204 -16.46 -3.25 2.18
N ALA A 205 -17.12 -2.35 1.44
CA ALA A 205 -18.53 -2.50 1.12
C ALA A 205 -18.81 -3.79 0.33
N ARG A 206 -17.93 -4.13 -0.62
CA ARG A 206 -18.04 -5.38 -1.38
C ARG A 206 -17.83 -6.63 -0.53
N LEU A 207 -16.76 -6.66 0.28
CA LEU A 207 -16.49 -7.80 1.18
C LEU A 207 -17.58 -8.00 2.21
N GLY A 208 -18.24 -6.93 2.68
CA GLY A 208 -19.39 -7.00 3.61
C GLY A 208 -20.68 -7.53 2.97
N THR A 209 -20.79 -7.48 1.64
CA THR A 209 -21.97 -7.98 0.88
C THR A 209 -21.78 -9.39 0.34
N GLU A 210 -20.55 -9.90 0.24
CA GLU A 210 -20.26 -11.26 -0.22
C GLU A 210 -20.53 -12.27 0.90
N LYS A 211 -21.43 -13.22 0.65
CA LYS A 211 -21.60 -14.40 1.52
C LYS A 211 -20.30 -15.21 1.54
N PRO A 212 -19.85 -15.71 2.70
CA PRO A 212 -18.62 -16.51 2.78
C PRO A 212 -18.75 -17.76 1.91
N GLY A 213 -18.00 -17.85 0.82
CA GLY A 213 -17.98 -19.04 -0.02
C GLY A 213 -17.52 -18.90 -1.47
N LYS A 214 -17.26 -17.70 -1.98
CA LYS A 214 -16.73 -17.53 -3.35
C LYS A 214 -15.55 -16.57 -3.38
N CYS A 215 -14.38 -17.08 -3.06
CA CYS A 215 -13.11 -16.44 -3.41
C CYS A 215 -12.84 -16.73 -4.89
N GLY A 216 -12.73 -15.71 -5.75
CA GLY A 216 -12.24 -15.91 -7.11
C GLY A 216 -13.02 -15.30 -8.28
N GLN A 217 -13.73 -14.17 -8.11
CA GLN A 217 -14.22 -13.44 -9.28
C GLN A 217 -13.60 -12.07 -9.40
N ILE A 218 -13.09 -11.79 -10.60
CA ILE A 218 -12.59 -10.47 -11.02
C ILE A 218 -13.65 -9.43 -10.70
N VAL A 219 -13.30 -8.48 -9.82
CA VAL A 219 -14.20 -7.38 -9.50
C VAL A 219 -13.86 -6.21 -10.39
N ASP A 220 -14.68 -6.02 -11.41
CA ASP A 220 -14.65 -4.83 -12.25
C ASP A 220 -14.92 -3.60 -11.37
N PHE A 221 -14.00 -2.63 -11.36
CA PHE A 221 -14.17 -1.40 -10.61
C PHE A 221 -15.20 -0.52 -11.33
N ARG A 222 -16.47 -0.70 -10.97
CA ARG A 222 -17.57 0.16 -11.45
C ARG A 222 -17.73 1.33 -10.49
N LEU A 223 -17.34 2.49 -10.94
CA LEU A 223 -17.66 3.77 -10.30
C LEU A 223 -19.08 4.20 -10.66
#